data_5e5d7b574e6bc8b76f467096b8ee0c57
#
_entry.id   5e5d7b574e6bc8b76f467096b8ee0c57
#
_cell.length_a   1.000
_cell.length_b   1.000
_cell.length_c   1.000
_cell.angle_alpha   90.00
_cell.angle_beta   90.00
_cell.angle_gamma   90.00
#
_symmetry.space_group_name_H-M   'P 1'
#
loop_
_entity.id
_entity.type
_entity.pdbx_description
1 polymer ?
#
loop_
_entity_poly.entity_id
_entity_poly.type
_entity_poly.pdbx_seq_one_letter_code
_entity_poly.pdbx_strand_id
1 'polypeptide(L)'
;MPAPRISVIIPAHNEARAIGLVLAEIPAGLAQEVIVVDNNSSDDTAAVARAGGATVLREPRPGYGYACLAGMAHAFGRPQSEQPDIVVFLDGDHSDFPEQMPELLAPLLRGDADLVIGSRALGEREKGSLLPQQRFGNWLAARLLNLRYGGTVTDLGPFRAVRGTALLRIGMEDKTYGWTVEMQVKAARLGLRTVEVPVRYRKRIGTSKVSGTVRGTLGAGYKILWTIFKYW
;
A
#
# COMPACT_ATOMS: atom_id res chain seq x y z
N MET A 1 -4.64 -8.79 26.68
CA MET A 1 -3.55 -9.02 25.72
C MET A 1 -2.83 -7.69 25.50
N PRO A 2 -1.51 -7.65 25.31
CA PRO A 2 -0.83 -6.42 24.95
C PRO A 2 -1.41 -5.84 23.65
N ALA A 3 -1.32 -4.52 23.47
CA ALA A 3 -1.74 -3.87 22.24
C ALA A 3 -0.91 -4.41 21.05
N PRO A 4 -1.52 -4.64 19.90
CA PRO A 4 -0.81 -5.16 18.72
C PRO A 4 0.24 -4.15 18.23
N ARG A 5 1.37 -4.65 17.80
CA ARG A 5 2.43 -3.84 17.20
C ARG A 5 2.08 -3.56 15.76
N ILE A 6 2.00 -2.29 15.43
CA ILE A 6 1.65 -1.82 14.09
C ILE A 6 2.84 -1.07 13.51
N SER A 7 3.30 -1.48 12.33
CA SER A 7 4.28 -0.73 11.53
C SER A 7 3.63 -0.18 10.28
N VAL A 8 3.93 1.06 9.94
CA VAL A 8 3.48 1.69 8.69
C VAL A 8 4.67 1.74 7.72
N ILE A 9 4.47 1.27 6.49
CA ILE A 9 5.49 1.31 5.42
C ILE A 9 5.00 2.26 4.32
N ILE A 10 5.79 3.29 4.05
CA ILE A 10 5.50 4.33 3.07
C ILE A 10 6.62 4.35 2.02
N PRO A 11 6.40 3.77 0.83
CA PRO A 11 7.31 3.97 -0.29
C PRO A 11 7.21 5.41 -0.80
N ALA A 12 8.33 6.10 -0.94
CA ALA A 12 8.38 7.50 -1.36
C ALA A 12 9.45 7.73 -2.44
N HIS A 13 9.08 8.47 -3.50
CA HIS A 13 10.01 8.89 -4.55
C HIS A 13 9.67 10.31 -5.02
N ASN A 14 10.51 11.28 -4.65
CA ASN A 14 10.31 12.70 -4.94
C ASN A 14 8.95 13.20 -4.39
N GLU A 15 8.74 13.03 -3.09
CA GLU A 15 7.52 13.39 -2.37
C GLU A 15 7.80 14.41 -1.24
N ALA A 16 8.87 15.22 -1.33
CA ALA A 16 9.25 16.19 -0.30
C ALA A 16 8.11 17.16 0.08
N ARG A 17 7.21 17.49 -0.87
CA ARG A 17 6.07 18.40 -0.65
C ARG A 17 4.89 17.71 0.05
N ALA A 18 4.82 16.40 0.02
CA ALA A 18 3.67 15.62 0.47
C ALA A 18 3.96 14.82 1.76
N ILE A 19 5.16 14.24 1.86
CA ILE A 19 5.47 13.25 2.89
C ILE A 19 5.31 13.80 4.32
N GLY A 20 5.65 15.07 4.56
CA GLY A 20 5.46 15.70 5.87
C GLY A 20 3.98 15.78 6.28
N LEU A 21 3.09 16.04 5.32
CA LEU A 21 1.65 16.07 5.56
C LEU A 21 1.09 14.67 5.83
N VAL A 22 1.55 13.66 5.07
CA VAL A 22 1.19 12.27 5.30
C VAL A 22 1.55 11.84 6.73
N LEU A 23 2.77 12.15 7.16
CA LEU A 23 3.25 11.78 8.51
C LEU A 23 2.47 12.48 9.61
N ALA A 24 2.11 13.75 9.42
CA ALA A 24 1.35 14.53 10.39
C ALA A 24 -0.10 14.05 10.57
N GLU A 25 -0.69 13.41 9.55
CA GLU A 25 -2.05 12.88 9.59
C GLU A 25 -2.13 11.43 10.12
N ILE A 26 -1.02 10.75 10.34
CA ILE A 26 -1.03 9.43 10.98
C ILE A 26 -1.46 9.60 12.45
N PRO A 27 -2.50 8.90 12.92
CA PRO A 27 -2.97 9.04 14.29
C PRO A 27 -1.87 8.74 15.31
N ALA A 28 -1.64 9.69 16.23
CA ALA A 28 -0.58 9.58 17.23
C ALA A 28 -0.75 8.33 18.11
N GLY A 29 0.35 7.61 18.34
CA GLY A 29 0.37 6.41 19.18
C GLY A 29 -0.29 5.17 18.56
N LEU A 30 -0.81 5.26 17.33
CA LEU A 30 -1.42 4.12 16.65
C LEU A 30 -0.37 3.15 16.10
N ALA A 31 0.69 3.67 15.52
CA ALA A 31 1.82 2.89 15.03
C ALA A 31 3.02 3.00 15.97
N GLN A 32 3.70 1.87 16.23
CA GLN A 32 4.96 1.87 16.97
C GLN A 32 6.11 2.39 16.14
N GLU A 33 6.01 2.25 14.81
CA GLU A 33 7.01 2.71 13.89
C GLU A 33 6.39 3.11 12.54
N VAL A 34 6.83 4.24 12.00
CA VAL A 34 6.54 4.65 10.63
C VAL A 34 7.86 4.60 9.85
N ILE A 35 7.88 3.76 8.82
CA ILE A 35 9.04 3.48 7.97
C ILE A 35 8.81 4.15 6.61
N VAL A 36 9.53 5.20 6.32
CA VAL A 36 9.56 5.81 4.99
C VAL A 36 10.72 5.22 4.21
N VAL A 37 10.44 4.61 3.08
CA VAL A 37 11.48 4.08 2.19
C VAL A 37 11.70 5.04 1.04
N ASP A 38 12.79 5.81 1.13
CA ASP A 38 13.24 6.71 0.06
C ASP A 38 13.74 5.89 -1.13
N ASN A 39 12.92 5.81 -2.17
CA ASN A 39 13.21 5.05 -3.38
C ASN A 39 13.94 5.91 -4.41
N ASN A 40 15.21 6.26 -4.09
CA ASN A 40 16.08 7.00 -4.96
C ASN A 40 15.55 8.41 -5.32
N SER A 41 15.09 9.17 -4.33
CA SER A 41 14.67 10.56 -4.52
C SER A 41 15.87 11.47 -4.83
N SER A 42 15.62 12.49 -5.62
CA SER A 42 16.54 13.57 -5.93
C SER A 42 16.22 14.90 -5.20
N ASP A 43 15.09 14.92 -4.48
CA ASP A 43 14.64 16.03 -3.66
C ASP A 43 14.83 15.76 -2.15
N ASP A 44 14.32 16.63 -1.30
CA ASP A 44 14.47 16.56 0.16
C ASP A 44 13.51 15.54 0.83
N THR A 45 12.92 14.60 0.10
CA THR A 45 11.98 13.60 0.64
C THR A 45 12.50 12.94 1.92
N ALA A 46 13.73 12.44 1.90
CA ALA A 46 14.33 11.76 3.05
C ALA A 46 14.54 12.68 4.26
N ALA A 47 14.93 13.94 4.02
CA ALA A 47 15.13 14.92 5.08
C ALA A 47 13.79 15.30 5.74
N VAL A 48 12.77 15.58 4.93
CA VAL A 48 11.42 15.90 5.42
C VAL A 48 10.83 14.74 6.21
N ALA A 49 10.99 13.51 5.72
CA ALA A 49 10.50 12.33 6.41
C ALA A 49 11.17 12.13 7.78
N ARG A 50 12.48 12.32 7.90
CA ARG A 50 13.19 12.27 9.20
C ARG A 50 12.71 13.36 10.16
N ALA A 51 12.53 14.58 9.65
CA ALA A 51 12.00 15.68 10.46
C ALA A 51 10.58 15.41 10.96
N GLY A 52 9.78 14.64 10.22
CA GLY A 52 8.47 14.15 10.62
C GLY A 52 8.50 12.94 11.58
N GLY A 53 9.68 12.52 12.06
CA GLY A 53 9.82 11.43 13.04
C GLY A 53 9.81 10.02 12.46
N ALA A 54 9.87 9.85 11.14
CA ALA A 54 9.90 8.54 10.53
C ALA A 54 11.30 7.89 10.55
N THR A 55 11.34 6.56 10.67
CA THR A 55 12.51 5.77 10.31
C THR A 55 12.68 5.82 8.78
N VAL A 56 13.80 6.35 8.29
CA VAL A 56 14.03 6.50 6.86
C VAL A 56 15.06 5.50 6.37
N LEU A 57 14.63 4.65 5.43
CA LEU A 57 15.49 3.71 4.72
C LEU A 57 15.77 4.25 3.31
N ARG A 58 16.90 3.89 2.75
CA ARG A 58 17.24 4.19 1.36
C ARG A 58 17.24 2.92 0.52
N GLU A 59 16.43 2.91 -0.55
CA GLU A 59 16.42 1.85 -1.56
C GLU A 59 16.83 2.44 -2.92
N PRO A 60 18.07 2.20 -3.38
CA PRO A 60 18.57 2.81 -4.60
C PRO A 60 17.98 2.22 -5.88
N ARG A 61 17.42 1.01 -5.83
CA ARG A 61 16.81 0.37 -7.00
C ARG A 61 15.42 0.96 -7.23
N PRO A 62 15.15 1.60 -8.39
CA PRO A 62 13.88 2.22 -8.63
C PRO A 62 12.76 1.17 -8.77
N GLY A 63 11.66 1.38 -8.06
CA GLY A 63 10.47 0.53 -8.11
C GLY A 63 9.69 0.47 -6.82
N TYR A 64 8.39 0.63 -6.92
CA TYR A 64 7.46 0.62 -5.78
C TYR A 64 7.63 -0.65 -4.91
N GLY A 65 7.66 -1.81 -5.56
CA GLY A 65 7.83 -3.08 -4.87
C GLY A 65 9.20 -3.21 -4.19
N TYR A 66 10.28 -2.66 -4.76
CA TYR A 66 11.59 -2.64 -4.08
C TYR A 66 11.52 -1.86 -2.78
N ALA A 67 10.86 -0.71 -2.78
CA ALA A 67 10.69 0.09 -1.56
C ALA A 67 9.86 -0.65 -0.51
N CYS A 68 8.73 -1.24 -0.91
CA CYS A 68 7.91 -2.03 0.00
C CYS A 68 8.68 -3.23 0.59
N LEU A 69 9.45 -3.96 -0.24
CA LEU A 69 10.29 -5.09 0.20
C LEU A 69 11.39 -4.65 1.17
N ALA A 70 12.01 -3.50 0.95
CA ALA A 70 13.00 -2.95 1.87
C ALA A 70 12.38 -2.59 3.23
N GLY A 71 11.21 -1.96 3.23
CA GLY A 71 10.44 -1.69 4.45
C GLY A 71 10.06 -2.97 5.20
N MET A 72 9.59 -4.00 4.48
CA MET A 72 9.28 -5.31 5.07
C MET A 72 10.53 -5.98 5.64
N ALA A 73 11.66 -5.96 4.91
CA ALA A 73 12.91 -6.56 5.39
C ALA A 73 13.38 -5.89 6.70
N HIS A 74 13.23 -4.57 6.83
CA HIS A 74 13.52 -3.86 8.07
C HIS A 74 12.56 -4.26 9.19
N ALA A 75 11.25 -4.27 8.94
CA ALA A 75 10.23 -4.56 9.95
C ALA A 75 10.31 -6.00 10.50
N PHE A 76 10.58 -6.98 9.61
CA PHE A 76 10.67 -8.40 9.96
C PHE A 76 12.09 -8.91 10.20
N GLY A 77 13.13 -8.12 9.91
CA GLY A 77 14.52 -8.45 10.22
C GLY A 77 14.89 -8.38 11.71
N ARG A 78 13.94 -8.06 12.57
CA ARG A 78 14.08 -7.95 14.03
C ARG A 78 13.76 -9.29 14.71
N PRO A 79 14.14 -9.45 16.00
CA PRO A 79 13.67 -10.59 16.80
C PRO A 79 12.14 -10.71 16.75
N GLN A 80 11.62 -11.94 16.75
CA GLN A 80 10.18 -12.19 16.59
C GLN A 80 9.33 -11.42 17.62
N SER A 81 9.84 -11.22 18.84
CA SER A 81 9.17 -10.41 19.86
C SER A 81 9.01 -8.93 19.52
N GLU A 82 9.71 -8.42 18.51
CA GLU A 82 9.70 -7.03 18.07
C GLU A 82 9.06 -6.85 16.68
N GLN A 83 8.77 -7.96 15.98
CA GLN A 83 8.15 -7.90 14.66
C GLN A 83 6.71 -7.38 14.75
N PRO A 84 6.22 -6.68 13.72
CA PRO A 84 4.87 -6.15 13.70
C PRO A 84 3.82 -7.26 13.61
N ASP A 85 2.76 -7.14 14.42
CA ASP A 85 1.56 -7.96 14.32
C ASP A 85 0.71 -7.57 13.10
N ILE A 86 0.76 -6.28 12.74
CA ILE A 86 0.07 -5.70 11.58
C ILE A 86 1.01 -4.74 10.85
N VAL A 87 1.00 -4.81 9.53
CA VAL A 87 1.67 -3.86 8.64
C VAL A 87 0.63 -3.08 7.87
N VAL A 88 0.77 -1.77 7.85
CA VAL A 88 -0.01 -0.86 7.01
C VAL A 88 0.87 -0.34 5.89
N PHE A 89 0.39 -0.41 4.65
CA PHE A 89 1.00 0.25 3.50
C PHE A 89 0.20 1.51 3.16
N LEU A 90 0.90 2.58 2.84
CA LEU A 90 0.34 3.91 2.57
C LEU A 90 1.23 4.62 1.56
N ASP A 91 0.64 5.32 0.59
CA ASP A 91 1.42 6.10 -0.39
C ASP A 91 1.92 7.43 0.21
N GLY A 92 3.10 7.87 -0.23
CA GLY A 92 3.74 9.10 0.27
C GLY A 92 3.26 10.40 -0.39
N ASP A 93 2.29 10.35 -1.32
CA ASP A 93 1.88 11.47 -2.17
C ASP A 93 0.67 12.26 -1.66
N HIS A 94 0.23 11.96 -0.45
CA HIS A 94 -0.92 12.60 0.22
C HIS A 94 -2.26 12.40 -0.49
N SER A 95 -2.42 11.34 -1.27
CA SER A 95 -3.71 11.03 -1.90
C SER A 95 -4.65 10.21 -1.02
N ASP A 96 -4.12 9.41 -0.13
CA ASP A 96 -4.87 8.73 0.92
C ASP A 96 -5.11 9.64 2.14
N PHE A 97 -5.98 9.22 3.03
CA PHE A 97 -6.28 9.88 4.30
C PHE A 97 -5.77 9.02 5.46
N PRO A 98 -4.53 9.27 5.96
CA PRO A 98 -3.93 8.47 7.03
C PRO A 98 -4.75 8.38 8.30
N GLU A 99 -5.56 9.41 8.62
CA GLU A 99 -6.48 9.40 9.75
C GLU A 99 -7.55 8.31 9.68
N GLN A 100 -7.80 7.72 8.51
CA GLN A 100 -8.70 6.56 8.35
C GLN A 100 -8.02 5.21 8.63
N MET A 101 -6.79 5.19 9.11
CA MET A 101 -6.10 3.95 9.50
C MET A 101 -6.87 3.12 10.53
N PRO A 102 -7.57 3.70 11.53
CA PRO A 102 -8.38 2.92 12.47
C PRO A 102 -9.46 2.07 11.78
N GLU A 103 -10.08 2.55 10.70
CA GLU A 103 -11.09 1.82 9.94
C GLU A 103 -10.48 0.59 9.24
N LEU A 104 -9.26 0.72 8.71
CA LEU A 104 -8.53 -0.41 8.12
C LEU A 104 -8.13 -1.44 9.17
N LEU A 105 -7.76 -0.99 10.35
CA LEU A 105 -7.30 -1.86 11.43
C LEU A 105 -8.44 -2.63 12.09
N ALA A 106 -9.64 -2.04 12.15
CA ALA A 106 -10.76 -2.59 12.90
C ALA A 106 -11.10 -4.06 12.53
N PRO A 107 -11.21 -4.48 11.24
CA PRO A 107 -11.48 -5.88 10.92
C PRO A 107 -10.34 -6.83 11.32
N LEU A 108 -9.08 -6.38 11.26
CA LEU A 108 -7.93 -7.17 11.71
C LEU A 108 -7.97 -7.36 13.23
N LEU A 109 -8.23 -6.29 13.97
CA LEU A 109 -8.26 -6.31 15.44
C LEU A 109 -9.37 -7.20 15.97
N ARG A 110 -10.55 -7.20 15.32
CA ARG A 110 -11.65 -8.12 15.66
C ARG A 110 -11.39 -9.57 15.27
N GLY A 111 -10.39 -9.86 14.45
CA GLY A 111 -10.13 -11.19 13.94
C GLY A 111 -10.96 -11.58 12.71
N ASP A 112 -11.68 -10.63 12.09
CA ASP A 112 -12.55 -10.87 10.94
C ASP A 112 -11.78 -11.00 9.62
N ALA A 113 -10.58 -10.41 9.54
CA ALA A 113 -9.78 -10.35 8.33
C ALA A 113 -8.30 -10.69 8.59
N ASP A 114 -7.60 -11.06 7.53
CA ASP A 114 -6.16 -11.25 7.46
C ASP A 114 -5.50 -10.16 6.60
N LEU A 115 -6.27 -9.60 5.64
CA LEU A 115 -5.91 -8.48 4.77
C LEU A 115 -7.11 -7.53 4.66
N VAL A 116 -6.89 -6.24 4.83
CA VAL A 116 -7.90 -5.19 4.62
C VAL A 116 -7.41 -4.20 3.58
N ILE A 117 -8.25 -3.91 2.60
CA ILE A 117 -7.99 -2.97 1.51
C ILE A 117 -8.87 -1.73 1.71
N GLY A 118 -8.27 -0.56 1.73
CA GLY A 118 -8.99 0.70 1.62
C GLY A 118 -9.50 0.88 0.19
N SER A 119 -10.81 0.68 0.00
CA SER A 119 -11.42 0.80 -1.31
C SER A 119 -11.83 2.22 -1.62
N ARG A 120 -11.17 2.82 -2.61
CA ARG A 120 -11.52 4.12 -3.19
C ARG A 120 -12.77 4.02 -4.08
N ALA A 121 -13.13 2.79 -4.48
CA ALA A 121 -14.35 2.54 -5.26
C ALA A 121 -15.60 2.58 -4.40
N LEU A 122 -15.51 2.18 -3.14
CA LEU A 122 -16.59 2.19 -2.15
C LEU A 122 -16.70 3.51 -1.40
N GLY A 123 -15.60 4.25 -1.28
CA GLY A 123 -15.54 5.51 -0.54
C GLY A 123 -15.71 6.75 -1.40
N GLU A 124 -15.58 7.91 -0.76
CA GLU A 124 -15.68 9.22 -1.39
C GLU A 124 -14.36 9.58 -2.09
N ARG A 125 -14.47 10.07 -3.32
CA ARG A 125 -13.31 10.49 -4.11
C ARG A 125 -13.44 11.93 -4.58
N GLU A 126 -12.37 12.69 -4.41
CA GLU A 126 -12.28 14.01 -5.02
C GLU A 126 -12.35 13.87 -6.55
N LYS A 127 -13.13 14.76 -7.19
CA LYS A 127 -13.28 14.76 -8.66
C LYS A 127 -11.91 14.95 -9.34
N GLY A 128 -11.53 13.97 -10.18
CA GLY A 128 -10.24 13.97 -10.89
C GLY A 128 -9.05 13.42 -10.10
N SER A 129 -9.26 12.81 -8.92
CA SER A 129 -8.20 12.14 -8.16
C SER A 129 -7.72 10.84 -8.84
N LEU A 130 -8.59 10.16 -9.58
CA LEU A 130 -8.25 9.01 -10.43
C LEU A 130 -8.54 9.32 -11.89
N LEU A 131 -7.55 9.13 -12.74
CA LEU A 131 -7.68 9.27 -14.19
C LEU A 131 -8.59 8.18 -14.78
N PRO A 132 -9.31 8.44 -15.90
CA PRO A 132 -10.18 7.44 -16.52
C PRO A 132 -9.52 6.10 -16.79
N GLN A 133 -8.26 6.10 -17.28
CA GLN A 133 -7.49 4.89 -17.53
C GLN A 133 -7.15 4.11 -16.25
N GLN A 134 -6.90 4.81 -15.14
CA GLN A 134 -6.69 4.17 -13.84
C GLN A 134 -7.98 3.49 -13.35
N ARG A 135 -9.11 4.18 -13.50
CA ARG A 135 -10.42 3.62 -13.13
C ARG A 135 -10.75 2.37 -13.94
N PHE A 136 -10.52 2.42 -15.27
CA PHE A 136 -10.74 1.28 -16.14
C PHE A 136 -9.80 0.11 -15.79
N GLY A 137 -8.51 0.37 -15.62
CA GLY A 137 -7.53 -0.66 -15.25
C GLY A 137 -7.85 -1.32 -13.90
N ASN A 138 -8.24 -0.52 -12.91
CA ASN A 138 -8.68 -1.01 -11.61
C ASN A 138 -9.93 -1.90 -11.71
N TRP A 139 -10.96 -1.43 -12.42
CA TRP A 139 -12.19 -2.18 -12.65
C TRP A 139 -11.91 -3.52 -13.36
N LEU A 140 -11.11 -3.51 -14.44
CA LEU A 140 -10.77 -4.71 -15.19
C LEU A 140 -10.04 -5.74 -14.30
N ALA A 141 -9.03 -5.28 -13.56
CA ALA A 141 -8.27 -6.15 -12.67
C ALA A 141 -9.13 -6.72 -11.54
N ALA A 142 -9.96 -5.90 -10.90
CA ALA A 142 -10.90 -6.36 -9.88
C ALA A 142 -11.88 -7.41 -10.44
N ARG A 143 -12.41 -7.18 -11.65
CA ARG A 143 -13.31 -8.14 -12.31
C ARG A 143 -12.64 -9.47 -12.62
N LEU A 144 -11.39 -9.45 -13.09
CA LEU A 144 -10.62 -10.68 -13.35
C LEU A 144 -10.35 -11.46 -12.06
N LEU A 145 -10.00 -10.77 -10.97
CA LEU A 145 -9.82 -11.39 -9.67
C LEU A 145 -11.12 -12.05 -9.18
N ASN A 146 -12.25 -11.36 -9.27
CA ASN A 146 -13.55 -11.88 -8.87
C ASN A 146 -13.97 -13.09 -9.71
N LEU A 147 -13.70 -13.04 -11.03
CA LEU A 147 -14.00 -14.16 -11.95
C LEU A 147 -13.18 -15.42 -11.58
N ARG A 148 -11.93 -15.23 -11.20
CA ARG A 148 -11.01 -16.36 -10.94
C ARG A 148 -11.16 -16.95 -9.54
N TYR A 149 -11.35 -16.09 -8.53
CA TYR A 149 -11.29 -16.53 -7.12
C TYR A 149 -12.64 -16.46 -6.40
N GLY A 150 -13.67 -15.97 -7.06
CA GLY A 150 -14.99 -15.80 -6.45
C GLY A 150 -14.94 -14.80 -5.29
N GLY A 151 -15.23 -13.53 -5.54
CA GLY A 151 -15.16 -12.51 -4.50
C GLY A 151 -15.84 -11.22 -4.89
N THR A 152 -15.69 -10.21 -4.08
CA THR A 152 -16.29 -8.89 -4.25
C THR A 152 -15.23 -7.78 -4.25
N VAL A 153 -14.02 -8.06 -4.77
CA VAL A 153 -12.95 -7.06 -4.90
C VAL A 153 -13.44 -5.91 -5.76
N THR A 154 -13.28 -4.69 -5.28
CA THR A 154 -13.67 -3.45 -5.99
C THR A 154 -12.48 -2.56 -6.30
N ASP A 155 -11.38 -2.68 -5.54
CA ASP A 155 -10.22 -1.81 -5.69
C ASP A 155 -8.88 -2.56 -5.46
N LEU A 156 -7.83 -2.06 -6.13
CA LEU A 156 -6.44 -2.45 -5.92
C LEU A 156 -5.68 -1.39 -5.11
N GLY A 157 -6.38 -0.64 -4.27
CA GLY A 157 -5.86 0.51 -3.53
C GLY A 157 -4.55 0.25 -2.81
N PRO A 158 -3.64 1.24 -2.75
CA PRO A 158 -2.37 1.11 -2.05
C PRO A 158 -2.54 1.13 -0.52
N PHE A 159 -3.54 1.86 -0.03
CA PHE A 159 -3.85 1.95 1.39
C PHE A 159 -4.46 0.65 1.89
N ARG A 160 -3.68 -0.12 2.62
CA ARG A 160 -4.07 -1.47 3.08
C ARG A 160 -3.39 -1.85 4.39
N ALA A 161 -4.03 -2.73 5.14
CA ALA A 161 -3.50 -3.30 6.36
C ALA A 161 -3.51 -4.83 6.28
N VAL A 162 -2.46 -5.48 6.76
CA VAL A 162 -2.31 -6.93 6.68
C VAL A 162 -1.67 -7.47 7.96
N ARG A 163 -2.13 -8.63 8.43
CA ARG A 163 -1.46 -9.33 9.53
C ARG A 163 -0.03 -9.68 9.17
N GLY A 164 0.93 -9.47 10.08
CA GLY A 164 2.32 -9.77 9.84
C GLY A 164 2.54 -11.22 9.40
N THR A 165 1.90 -12.17 10.06
CA THR A 165 1.98 -13.60 9.70
C THR A 165 1.37 -13.90 8.33
N ALA A 166 0.28 -13.23 7.95
CA ALA A 166 -0.33 -13.36 6.63
C ALA A 166 0.58 -12.77 5.54
N LEU A 167 1.20 -11.60 5.79
CA LEU A 167 2.12 -10.95 4.87
C LEU A 167 3.35 -11.83 4.58
N LEU A 168 3.92 -12.44 5.60
CA LEU A 168 5.02 -13.39 5.45
C LEU A 168 4.61 -14.63 4.63
N ARG A 169 3.39 -15.16 4.86
CA ARG A 169 2.85 -16.29 4.08
C ARG A 169 2.57 -15.93 2.62
N ILE A 170 2.14 -14.71 2.34
CA ILE A 170 1.94 -14.19 0.97
C ILE A 170 3.25 -14.24 0.17
N GLY A 171 4.38 -13.96 0.82
CA GLY A 171 5.68 -14.05 0.17
C GLY A 171 5.80 -13.10 -1.02
N MET A 172 5.76 -11.80 -0.77
CA MET A 172 5.81 -10.77 -1.81
C MET A 172 7.12 -10.78 -2.60
N GLU A 173 7.04 -10.67 -3.93
CA GLU A 173 8.18 -10.77 -4.85
C GLU A 173 8.23 -9.65 -5.89
N ASP A 174 7.08 -9.03 -6.22
CA ASP A 174 7.02 -8.00 -7.25
C ASP A 174 7.83 -6.78 -6.84
N LYS A 175 8.66 -6.31 -7.76
CA LYS A 175 9.62 -5.22 -7.54
C LYS A 175 9.11 -3.87 -8.05
N THR A 176 7.98 -3.85 -8.75
CA THR A 176 7.49 -2.69 -9.49
C THR A 176 6.00 -2.44 -9.27
N TYR A 177 5.24 -2.36 -10.37
CA TYR A 177 3.82 -1.96 -10.38
C TYR A 177 2.83 -3.09 -10.10
N GLY A 178 3.30 -4.34 -10.05
CA GLY A 178 2.46 -5.50 -9.76
C GLY A 178 2.20 -5.71 -8.26
N TRP A 179 2.85 -4.95 -7.38
CA TRP A 179 2.85 -5.12 -5.94
C TRP A 179 1.44 -5.28 -5.34
N THR A 180 0.57 -4.31 -5.63
CA THR A 180 -0.77 -4.29 -5.03
C THR A 180 -1.63 -5.45 -5.50
N VAL A 181 -1.56 -5.80 -6.79
CA VAL A 181 -2.31 -6.92 -7.35
C VAL A 181 -1.72 -8.26 -6.94
N GLU A 182 -0.39 -8.38 -6.85
CA GLU A 182 0.27 -9.60 -6.36
C GLU A 182 -0.21 -9.97 -4.96
N MET A 183 -0.28 -9.00 -4.05
CA MET A 183 -0.75 -9.23 -2.69
C MET A 183 -2.17 -9.81 -2.68
N GLN A 184 -3.08 -9.22 -3.44
CA GLN A 184 -4.48 -9.69 -3.50
C GLN A 184 -4.61 -11.06 -4.16
N VAL A 185 -3.91 -11.30 -5.28
CA VAL A 185 -3.93 -12.61 -5.95
C VAL A 185 -3.40 -13.71 -5.04
N LYS A 186 -2.24 -13.48 -4.42
CA LYS A 186 -1.63 -14.45 -3.51
C LYS A 186 -2.45 -14.66 -2.24
N ALA A 187 -3.06 -13.60 -1.69
CA ALA A 187 -3.97 -13.70 -0.56
C ALA A 187 -5.19 -14.57 -0.90
N ALA A 188 -5.82 -14.35 -2.07
CA ALA A 188 -6.94 -15.16 -2.53
C ALA A 188 -6.54 -16.63 -2.73
N ARG A 189 -5.38 -16.91 -3.33
CA ARG A 189 -4.86 -18.29 -3.49
C ARG A 189 -4.61 -19.00 -2.17
N LEU A 190 -4.19 -18.27 -1.15
CA LEU A 190 -3.93 -18.80 0.19
C LEU A 190 -5.19 -18.93 1.05
N GLY A 191 -6.36 -18.54 0.51
CA GLY A 191 -7.63 -18.54 1.25
C GLY A 191 -7.65 -17.54 2.41
N LEU A 192 -6.87 -16.45 2.33
CA LEU A 192 -6.85 -15.43 3.37
C LEU A 192 -8.15 -14.62 3.31
N ARG A 193 -8.69 -14.30 4.48
CA ARG A 193 -9.89 -13.47 4.60
C ARG A 193 -9.55 -12.04 4.25
N THR A 194 -9.96 -11.61 3.05
CA THR A 194 -9.77 -10.25 2.57
C THR A 194 -11.06 -9.48 2.68
N VAL A 195 -11.00 -8.29 3.30
CA VAL A 195 -12.13 -7.37 3.47
C VAL A 195 -11.77 -6.02 2.86
N GLU A 196 -12.75 -5.35 2.28
CA GLU A 196 -12.62 -3.97 1.83
C GLU A 196 -13.38 -3.03 2.77
N VAL A 197 -12.79 -1.89 3.07
CA VAL A 197 -13.44 -0.79 3.80
C VAL A 197 -13.45 0.45 2.91
N PRO A 198 -14.54 1.24 2.92
CA PRO A 198 -14.58 2.49 2.14
C PRO A 198 -13.57 3.49 2.72
N VAL A 199 -12.75 4.08 1.85
CA VAL A 199 -11.83 5.15 2.23
C VAL A 199 -12.00 6.36 1.33
N ARG A 200 -11.71 7.54 1.88
CA ARG A 200 -11.65 8.78 1.13
C ARG A 200 -10.39 8.81 0.28
N TYR A 201 -10.44 9.51 -0.85
CA TYR A 201 -9.31 9.66 -1.74
C TYR A 201 -9.30 11.04 -2.37
N ARG A 202 -8.19 11.77 -2.23
CA ARG A 202 -7.99 13.12 -2.76
C ARG A 202 -6.97 13.15 -3.91
N LYS A 203 -6.86 14.28 -4.56
CA LYS A 203 -5.80 14.49 -5.54
C LYS A 203 -4.45 14.49 -4.83
N ARG A 204 -3.49 13.77 -5.41
CA ARG A 204 -2.11 13.75 -4.95
C ARG A 204 -1.45 15.12 -5.06
N ILE A 205 -0.49 15.36 -4.20
CA ILE A 205 0.43 16.50 -4.32
C ILE A 205 1.53 16.05 -5.30
N GLY A 206 1.74 16.85 -6.37
CA GLY A 206 2.72 16.52 -7.42
C GLY A 206 2.15 15.69 -8.58
N THR A 207 3.03 15.00 -9.31
CA THR A 207 2.67 14.26 -10.53
C THR A 207 2.86 12.76 -10.36
N SER A 208 1.93 11.97 -10.91
CA SER A 208 2.06 10.51 -10.89
C SER A 208 3.28 10.06 -11.69
N LYS A 209 4.15 9.31 -11.04
CA LYS A 209 5.35 8.72 -11.67
C LYS A 209 5.00 7.54 -12.59
N VAL A 210 3.82 6.96 -12.41
CA VAL A 210 3.33 5.79 -13.18
C VAL A 210 2.34 6.23 -14.26
N SER A 211 1.21 6.81 -13.86
CA SER A 211 0.11 7.15 -14.78
C SER A 211 0.22 8.55 -15.39
N GLY A 212 1.25 9.32 -15.03
CA GLY A 212 1.55 10.61 -15.66
C GLY A 212 2.16 10.51 -17.06
N THR A 213 2.53 9.31 -17.53
CA THR A 213 3.07 9.07 -18.87
C THR A 213 2.36 7.91 -19.55
N VAL A 214 2.26 7.97 -20.89
CA VAL A 214 1.66 6.88 -21.69
C VAL A 214 2.43 5.57 -21.49
N ARG A 215 3.76 5.61 -21.51
CA ARG A 215 4.62 4.45 -21.28
C ARG A 215 4.42 3.83 -19.91
N GLY A 216 4.33 4.66 -18.88
CA GLY A 216 4.07 4.20 -17.49
C GLY A 216 2.69 3.57 -17.35
N THR A 217 1.66 4.16 -17.96
CA THR A 217 0.29 3.62 -17.95
C THR A 217 0.21 2.27 -18.62
N LEU A 218 0.79 2.12 -19.82
CA LEU A 218 0.83 0.85 -20.57
C LEU A 218 1.65 -0.21 -19.81
N GLY A 219 2.82 0.18 -19.27
CA GLY A 219 3.67 -0.71 -18.48
C GLY A 219 2.98 -1.21 -17.22
N ALA A 220 2.29 -0.35 -16.50
CA ALA A 220 1.52 -0.73 -15.31
C ALA A 220 0.34 -1.66 -15.68
N GLY A 221 -0.42 -1.33 -16.72
CA GLY A 221 -1.51 -2.18 -17.22
C GLY A 221 -1.04 -3.57 -17.60
N TYR A 222 0.02 -3.66 -18.41
CA TYR A 222 0.65 -4.93 -18.76
C TYR A 222 1.08 -5.72 -17.53
N LYS A 223 1.79 -5.08 -16.59
CA LYS A 223 2.31 -5.74 -15.41
C LYS A 223 1.20 -6.26 -14.50
N ILE A 224 0.11 -5.49 -14.34
CA ILE A 224 -1.07 -5.91 -13.56
C ILE A 224 -1.68 -7.17 -14.18
N LEU A 225 -1.96 -7.16 -15.49
CA LEU A 225 -2.53 -8.32 -16.18
C LEU A 225 -1.58 -9.51 -16.15
N TRP A 226 -0.29 -9.29 -16.44
CA TRP A 226 0.74 -10.34 -16.31
C TRP A 226 0.75 -10.96 -14.92
N THR A 227 0.69 -10.16 -13.86
CA THR A 227 0.70 -10.67 -12.48
C THR A 227 -0.54 -11.51 -12.19
N ILE A 228 -1.73 -11.07 -12.63
CA ILE A 228 -2.96 -11.86 -12.50
C ILE A 228 -2.78 -13.21 -13.21
N PHE A 229 -2.36 -13.21 -14.46
CA PHE A 229 -2.21 -14.46 -15.25
C PHE A 229 -1.06 -15.36 -14.77
N LYS A 230 0.04 -14.77 -14.29
CA LYS A 230 1.15 -15.53 -13.69
C LYS A 230 0.71 -16.40 -12.51
N TYR A 231 -0.25 -15.91 -11.74
CA TYR A 231 -0.76 -16.59 -10.54
C TYR A 231 -2.18 -17.16 -10.74
N TRP A 232 -2.69 -17.17 -12.00
CA TRP A 232 -4.05 -17.62 -12.36
C TRP A 232 -4.42 -19.05 -11.93
#